data_bbab8084573d7fb4c50af84bd9e2e36d
#
_entry.id   bbab8084573d7fb4c50af84bd9e2e36d
#
_cell.length_a   1.000
_cell.length_b   1.000
_cell.length_c   1.000
_cell.angle_alpha   90.00
_cell.angle_beta   90.00
_cell.angle_gamma   90.00
#
_symmetry.space_group_name_H-M   'P 1'
#
loop_
_entity.id
_entity.type
_entity.pdbx_description
1 polymer ?
#
loop_
_entity_poly.entity_id
_entity_poly.type
_entity_poly.pdbx_seq_one_letter_code
_entity_poly.pdbx_strand_id
1 'polypeptide(L)'
;MPMPYGSRLAATMTRRLGRECVYTPSARLALYLALRRWCRPGARVLMSPVNDDVILFVVLAAGLRPVQAPVSVWDGNIDPAAVPESTWRNVDAVLTTNLYGVPDRVLELRRRCEQLGIPLFEDAAHAIGSHVDGRPIGTFGKAAAFSLSKHVAGMAGGFLAVEDARTRRELELLRDDLLTPGRLREDLATTLRPLARSAVRSLHLVRPVWRTMERLGLLERDAFRMDLHAPRLTASAREAPSLTAYERWVRVDLHGYRSRHGSLVRGQLKLRMARLDEDLARRRAGVTLLAGTPWASPALRDRTAHDGPLPLFRVPLLVHDRDALVQRLVRHDVVCGYIYDPPLDDYAGAEFVEPSPDPAPARWFAAHTLPADPLLARRIVGAFTKERVADAHPSLLRPVPDVTPPRLLGQ
;
A
#
# COMPACT_ATOMS: atom_id res chain seq x y z
N MET A 1 -21.40 -16.34 25.63
CA MET A 1 -20.74 -16.67 24.36
C MET A 1 -19.36 -16.02 24.32
N PRO A 2 -18.28 -16.70 23.90
CA PRO A 2 -16.99 -16.07 23.72
C PRO A 2 -17.11 -14.94 22.69
N MET A 3 -16.41 -13.83 22.96
CA MET A 3 -16.44 -12.67 22.05
C MET A 3 -15.81 -13.04 20.69
N PRO A 4 -16.39 -12.58 19.56
CA PRO A 4 -15.83 -12.84 18.24
C PRO A 4 -14.36 -12.40 18.12
N TYR A 5 -13.60 -13.10 17.26
CA TYR A 5 -12.17 -12.84 17.05
C TYR A 5 -11.91 -11.37 16.68
N GLY A 6 -11.10 -10.68 17.49
CA GLY A 6 -10.71 -9.30 17.25
C GLY A 6 -11.79 -8.23 17.49
N SER A 7 -12.95 -8.59 18.03
CA SER A 7 -14.09 -7.66 18.21
C SER A 7 -13.75 -6.36 18.96
N ARG A 8 -12.91 -6.42 19.99
CA ARG A 8 -12.46 -5.21 20.72
C ARG A 8 -11.61 -4.26 19.86
N LEU A 9 -10.77 -4.82 19.00
CA LEU A 9 -9.97 -4.02 18.06
C LEU A 9 -10.85 -3.43 16.97
N ALA A 10 -11.76 -4.24 16.40
CA ALA A 10 -12.74 -3.82 15.43
C ALA A 10 -13.59 -2.65 15.94
N ALA A 11 -14.12 -2.75 17.17
CA ALA A 11 -14.92 -1.68 17.79
C ALA A 11 -14.16 -0.33 17.91
N THR A 12 -12.83 -0.37 18.07
CA THR A 12 -12.01 0.86 18.09
C THR A 12 -11.97 1.52 16.72
N MET A 13 -11.84 0.73 15.64
CA MET A 13 -11.87 1.27 14.28
C MET A 13 -13.28 1.69 13.85
N THR A 14 -14.32 0.95 14.26
CA THR A 14 -15.73 1.32 14.03
C THR A 14 -16.02 2.73 14.58
N ARG A 15 -15.62 3.00 15.82
CA ARG A 15 -15.79 4.35 16.40
C ARG A 15 -15.02 5.44 15.65
N ARG A 16 -13.83 5.10 15.13
CA ARG A 16 -12.98 6.05 14.40
C ARG A 16 -13.53 6.40 13.02
N LEU A 17 -14.08 5.40 12.32
CA LEU A 17 -14.53 5.55 10.94
C LEU A 17 -16.03 5.82 10.81
N GLY A 18 -16.83 5.56 11.85
CA GLY A 18 -18.29 5.56 11.75
C GLY A 18 -18.84 4.45 10.85
N ARG A 19 -18.07 3.39 10.62
CA ARG A 19 -18.44 2.22 9.80
C ARG A 19 -18.18 0.92 10.56
N GLU A 20 -18.92 -0.11 10.24
CA GLU A 20 -18.67 -1.46 10.77
C GLU A 20 -17.32 -1.98 10.33
N CYS A 21 -16.55 -2.57 11.25
CA CYS A 21 -15.21 -3.08 10.95
C CYS A 21 -15.07 -4.56 11.30
N VAL A 22 -14.37 -5.30 10.44
CA VAL A 22 -13.91 -6.67 10.64
C VAL A 22 -12.40 -6.63 10.90
N TYR A 23 -11.95 -7.15 12.03
CA TYR A 23 -10.52 -7.32 12.29
C TYR A 23 -9.96 -8.49 11.46
N THR A 24 -8.80 -8.28 10.84
CA THR A 24 -8.07 -9.29 10.06
C THR A 24 -6.58 -9.34 10.47
N PRO A 25 -5.87 -10.46 10.28
CA PRO A 25 -4.43 -10.52 10.52
C PRO A 25 -3.61 -9.59 9.62
N SER A 26 -4.14 -9.19 8.47
CA SER A 26 -3.47 -8.30 7.52
C SER A 26 -4.48 -7.55 6.62
N ALA A 27 -4.07 -6.41 6.04
CA ALA A 27 -4.85 -5.71 5.02
C ALA A 27 -5.04 -6.56 3.75
N ARG A 28 -4.09 -7.43 3.41
CA ARG A 28 -4.17 -8.36 2.28
C ARG A 28 -5.35 -9.29 2.38
N LEU A 29 -5.55 -9.88 3.56
CA LEU A 29 -6.73 -10.71 3.81
C LEU A 29 -8.01 -9.87 3.79
N ALA A 30 -8.01 -8.65 4.37
CA ALA A 30 -9.14 -7.74 4.32
C ALA A 30 -9.55 -7.42 2.88
N LEU A 31 -8.59 -7.08 2.03
CA LEU A 31 -8.84 -6.78 0.62
C LEU A 31 -9.37 -8.03 -0.14
N TYR A 32 -8.74 -9.19 0.07
CA TYR A 32 -9.22 -10.45 -0.53
C TYR A 32 -10.68 -10.73 -0.16
N LEU A 33 -11.05 -10.57 1.11
CA LEU A 33 -12.44 -10.76 1.58
C LEU A 33 -13.40 -9.82 0.85
N ALA A 34 -13.04 -8.53 0.69
CA ALA A 34 -13.85 -7.57 -0.03
C ALA A 34 -14.04 -7.99 -1.50
N LEU A 35 -12.96 -8.27 -2.20
CA LEU A 35 -13.00 -8.65 -3.60
C LEU A 35 -13.83 -9.93 -3.80
N ARG A 36 -13.65 -10.93 -2.95
CA ARG A 36 -14.43 -12.21 -3.02
C ARG A 36 -15.91 -12.04 -2.73
N ARG A 37 -16.29 -11.06 -1.91
CA ARG A 37 -17.69 -10.83 -1.53
C ARG A 37 -18.49 -10.14 -2.63
N TRP A 38 -17.87 -9.25 -3.40
CA TRP A 38 -18.60 -8.40 -4.36
C TRP A 38 -18.22 -8.60 -5.83
N CYS A 39 -17.11 -9.28 -6.12
CA CYS A 39 -16.71 -9.57 -7.49
C CYS A 39 -16.85 -11.05 -7.82
N ARG A 40 -17.39 -11.35 -8.99
CA ARG A 40 -17.39 -12.70 -9.56
C ARG A 40 -16.01 -13.04 -10.12
N PRO A 41 -15.60 -14.32 -10.18
CA PRO A 41 -14.39 -14.72 -10.88
C PRO A 41 -14.38 -14.20 -12.33
N GLY A 42 -13.22 -13.74 -12.79
CA GLY A 42 -13.04 -13.12 -14.11
C GLY A 42 -13.41 -11.63 -14.19
N ALA A 43 -14.01 -11.05 -13.12
CA ALA A 43 -14.33 -9.62 -13.09
C ALA A 43 -13.08 -8.76 -13.25
N ARG A 44 -13.20 -7.65 -13.99
CA ARG A 44 -12.14 -6.71 -14.34
C ARG A 44 -12.08 -5.57 -13.33
N VAL A 45 -10.92 -5.38 -12.71
CA VAL A 45 -10.72 -4.39 -11.64
C VAL A 45 -9.77 -3.30 -12.09
N LEU A 46 -10.28 -2.07 -12.23
CA LEU A 46 -9.45 -0.90 -12.50
C LEU A 46 -8.64 -0.53 -11.26
N MET A 47 -7.31 -0.43 -11.41
CA MET A 47 -6.40 -0.10 -10.31
C MET A 47 -5.16 0.66 -10.82
N SER A 48 -4.47 1.38 -9.92
CA SER A 48 -3.24 2.06 -10.28
C SER A 48 -2.10 1.08 -10.56
N PRO A 49 -1.30 1.28 -11.64
CA PRO A 49 -0.07 0.54 -11.88
C PRO A 49 1.04 0.87 -10.88
N VAL A 50 0.97 2.02 -10.19
CA VAL A 50 1.91 2.39 -9.13
C VAL A 50 1.38 1.86 -7.80
N ASN A 51 1.61 0.58 -7.55
CA ASN A 51 1.07 -0.13 -6.41
C ASN A 51 2.04 -1.22 -5.93
N ASP A 52 1.79 -1.75 -4.73
CA ASP A 52 2.50 -2.91 -4.20
C ASP A 52 2.14 -4.15 -5.04
N ASP A 53 3.15 -4.92 -5.46
CA ASP A 53 2.96 -6.18 -6.20
C ASP A 53 2.12 -7.19 -5.41
N VAL A 54 2.18 -7.17 -4.09
CA VAL A 54 1.31 -7.98 -3.23
C VAL A 54 -0.18 -7.70 -3.49
N ILE A 55 -0.55 -6.46 -3.77
CA ILE A 55 -1.95 -6.09 -4.07
C ILE A 55 -2.38 -6.68 -5.42
N LEU A 56 -1.49 -6.64 -6.43
CA LEU A 56 -1.70 -7.34 -7.69
C LEU A 56 -2.02 -8.82 -7.45
N PHE A 57 -1.17 -9.50 -6.66
CA PHE A 57 -1.36 -10.92 -6.38
C PHE A 57 -2.62 -11.22 -5.55
N VAL A 58 -3.06 -10.31 -4.70
CA VAL A 58 -4.36 -10.43 -4.00
C VAL A 58 -5.53 -10.35 -4.98
N VAL A 59 -5.48 -9.46 -5.97
CA VAL A 59 -6.50 -9.33 -7.02
C VAL A 59 -6.53 -10.61 -7.87
N LEU A 60 -5.36 -11.10 -8.32
CA LEU A 60 -5.25 -12.35 -9.07
C LEU A 60 -5.71 -13.56 -8.25
N ALA A 61 -5.32 -13.64 -6.96
CA ALA A 61 -5.75 -14.71 -6.06
C ALA A 61 -7.26 -14.73 -5.83
N ALA A 62 -7.93 -13.58 -5.94
CA ALA A 62 -9.39 -13.50 -5.91
C ALA A 62 -10.05 -13.98 -7.22
N GLY A 63 -9.26 -14.35 -8.22
CA GLY A 63 -9.73 -14.80 -9.54
C GLY A 63 -10.16 -13.64 -10.43
N LEU A 64 -9.62 -12.44 -10.23
CA LEU A 64 -10.00 -11.22 -10.93
C LEU A 64 -8.93 -10.82 -11.94
N ARG A 65 -9.31 -9.98 -12.90
CA ARG A 65 -8.42 -9.46 -13.93
C ARG A 65 -8.06 -8.00 -13.64
N PRO A 66 -6.79 -7.70 -13.31
CA PRO A 66 -6.33 -6.32 -13.10
C PRO A 66 -6.33 -5.54 -14.42
N VAL A 67 -6.90 -4.33 -14.41
CA VAL A 67 -6.86 -3.35 -15.50
C VAL A 67 -6.13 -2.12 -14.96
N GLN A 68 -5.01 -1.75 -15.59
CA GLN A 68 -4.19 -0.65 -15.12
C GLN A 68 -4.76 0.69 -15.60
N ALA A 69 -4.97 1.60 -14.64
CA ALA A 69 -5.48 2.93 -14.91
C ALA A 69 -4.37 3.90 -15.32
N PRO A 70 -4.65 4.92 -16.14
CA PRO A 70 -3.83 6.11 -16.18
C PRO A 70 -3.75 6.76 -14.80
N VAL A 71 -2.59 7.33 -14.46
CA VAL A 71 -2.35 7.94 -13.15
C VAL A 71 -1.85 9.37 -13.28
N SER A 72 -2.05 10.15 -12.22
CA SER A 72 -1.45 11.46 -12.11
C SER A 72 0.07 11.33 -11.92
N VAL A 73 0.81 12.09 -12.70
CA VAL A 73 2.27 12.20 -12.60
C VAL A 73 2.73 12.81 -11.27
N TRP A 74 1.84 13.47 -10.53
CA TRP A 74 2.16 14.19 -9.30
C TRP A 74 2.03 13.37 -8.01
N ASP A 75 1.20 12.32 -8.04
CA ASP A 75 0.90 11.53 -6.85
C ASP A 75 0.76 10.03 -7.09
N GLY A 76 0.81 9.57 -8.36
CA GLY A 76 0.72 8.15 -8.73
C GLY A 76 -0.66 7.53 -8.50
N ASN A 77 -1.65 8.30 -8.08
CA ASN A 77 -3.03 7.86 -7.91
C ASN A 77 -3.80 7.90 -9.25
N ILE A 78 -4.91 7.21 -9.32
CA ILE A 78 -5.73 7.13 -10.55
C ILE A 78 -6.15 8.54 -10.99
N ASP A 79 -6.00 8.81 -12.29
CA ASP A 79 -6.57 9.99 -12.93
C ASP A 79 -7.89 9.60 -13.65
N PRO A 80 -9.05 9.81 -13.04
CA PRO A 80 -10.33 9.39 -13.61
C PRO A 80 -10.65 10.07 -14.95
N ALA A 81 -10.13 11.29 -15.17
CA ALA A 81 -10.35 12.04 -16.40
C ALA A 81 -9.55 11.48 -17.59
N ALA A 82 -8.41 10.84 -17.30
CA ALA A 82 -7.58 10.21 -18.31
C ALA A 82 -8.00 8.77 -18.66
N VAL A 83 -8.91 8.16 -17.86
CA VAL A 83 -9.41 6.80 -18.15
C VAL A 83 -10.37 6.85 -19.35
N PRO A 84 -10.09 6.13 -20.46
CA PRO A 84 -10.96 6.12 -21.62
C PRO A 84 -12.37 5.58 -21.31
N GLU A 85 -13.37 6.11 -21.99
CA GLU A 85 -14.76 5.68 -21.82
C GLU A 85 -14.94 4.19 -22.16
N SER A 86 -14.18 3.66 -23.12
CA SER A 86 -14.14 2.25 -23.46
C SER A 86 -13.65 1.39 -22.29
N THR A 87 -12.66 1.86 -21.54
CA THR A 87 -12.17 1.19 -20.31
C THR A 87 -13.26 1.20 -19.23
N TRP A 88 -13.89 2.36 -18.97
CA TRP A 88 -14.96 2.49 -18.00
C TRP A 88 -16.13 1.51 -18.23
N ARG A 89 -16.55 1.34 -19.51
CA ARG A 89 -17.64 0.42 -19.86
C ARG A 89 -17.29 -1.06 -19.68
N ASN A 90 -16.01 -1.37 -19.58
CA ASN A 90 -15.51 -2.74 -19.57
C ASN A 90 -14.92 -3.16 -18.22
N VAL A 91 -15.00 -2.35 -17.16
CA VAL A 91 -14.57 -2.73 -15.82
C VAL A 91 -15.76 -3.05 -14.92
N ASP A 92 -15.59 -4.01 -14.03
CA ASP A 92 -16.60 -4.48 -13.11
C ASP A 92 -16.44 -3.91 -11.69
N ALA A 93 -15.26 -3.31 -11.39
CA ALA A 93 -14.97 -2.69 -10.11
C ALA A 93 -13.79 -1.71 -10.22
N VAL A 94 -13.66 -0.84 -9.23
CA VAL A 94 -12.50 0.07 -9.06
C VAL A 94 -11.87 -0.18 -7.70
N LEU A 95 -10.54 -0.25 -7.66
CA LEU A 95 -9.73 -0.33 -6.45
C LEU A 95 -8.80 0.89 -6.38
N THR A 96 -9.05 1.79 -5.42
CA THR A 96 -8.13 2.91 -5.17
C THR A 96 -6.86 2.42 -4.48
N THR A 97 -5.79 3.19 -4.55
CA THR A 97 -4.53 2.90 -3.86
C THR A 97 -4.32 3.79 -2.65
N ASN A 98 -4.82 5.05 -2.67
CA ASN A 98 -4.48 6.06 -1.67
C ASN A 98 -2.97 6.06 -1.39
N LEU A 99 -2.20 6.17 -2.48
CA LEU A 99 -0.77 5.90 -2.52
C LEU A 99 -0.01 6.71 -1.46
N TYR A 100 0.80 6.02 -0.65
CA TYR A 100 1.54 6.62 0.47
C TYR A 100 0.67 7.31 1.55
N GLY A 101 -0.65 7.22 1.45
CA GLY A 101 -1.61 7.89 2.31
C GLY A 101 -2.16 9.19 1.71
N VAL A 102 -1.68 9.59 0.52
CA VAL A 102 -2.29 10.66 -0.28
C VAL A 102 -3.62 10.13 -0.83
N PRO A 103 -4.76 10.75 -0.49
CA PRO A 103 -6.04 10.27 -0.98
C PRO A 103 -6.12 10.26 -2.50
N ASP A 104 -6.67 9.19 -3.04
CA ASP A 104 -7.06 9.11 -4.44
C ASP A 104 -8.18 10.13 -4.74
N ARG A 105 -8.59 10.29 -6.00
CA ARG A 105 -9.72 11.15 -6.39
C ARG A 105 -11.04 10.45 -6.09
N VAL A 106 -11.21 10.10 -4.80
CA VAL A 106 -12.29 9.21 -4.33
C VAL A 106 -13.70 9.74 -4.61
N LEU A 107 -13.90 11.08 -4.63
CA LEU A 107 -15.20 11.67 -4.93
C LEU A 107 -15.58 11.47 -6.41
N GLU A 108 -14.63 11.67 -7.32
CA GLU A 108 -14.82 11.47 -8.75
C GLU A 108 -14.98 9.98 -9.09
N LEU A 109 -14.10 9.13 -8.54
CA LEU A 109 -14.17 7.69 -8.69
C LEU A 109 -15.48 7.13 -8.16
N ARG A 110 -15.92 7.57 -6.99
CA ARG A 110 -17.21 7.16 -6.41
C ARG A 110 -18.37 7.55 -7.32
N ARG A 111 -18.43 8.81 -7.77
CA ARG A 111 -19.48 9.28 -8.68
C ARG A 111 -19.52 8.43 -9.94
N ARG A 112 -18.36 8.12 -10.51
CA ARG A 112 -18.26 7.30 -11.72
C ARG A 112 -18.72 5.87 -11.47
N CYS A 113 -18.33 5.26 -10.37
CA CYS A 113 -18.78 3.92 -9.99
C CYS A 113 -20.29 3.86 -9.75
N GLU A 114 -20.87 4.88 -9.10
CA GLU A 114 -22.32 4.98 -8.89
C GLU A 114 -23.08 5.08 -10.23
N GLN A 115 -22.59 5.86 -11.20
CA GLN A 115 -23.16 5.96 -12.54
C GLN A 115 -23.15 4.65 -13.30
N LEU A 116 -22.10 3.84 -13.11
CA LEU A 116 -21.93 2.55 -13.80
C LEU A 116 -22.51 1.37 -13.03
N GLY A 117 -22.98 1.57 -11.80
CA GLY A 117 -23.49 0.52 -10.93
C GLY A 117 -22.42 -0.50 -10.48
N ILE A 118 -21.14 -0.10 -10.45
CA ILE A 118 -20.03 -0.96 -10.07
C ILE A 118 -19.47 -0.59 -8.69
N PRO A 119 -18.92 -1.54 -7.91
CA PRO A 119 -18.36 -1.23 -6.60
C PRO A 119 -17.01 -0.48 -6.69
N LEU A 120 -16.86 0.48 -5.79
CA LEU A 120 -15.57 1.10 -5.45
C LEU A 120 -15.02 0.42 -4.20
N PHE A 121 -13.77 -0.04 -4.23
CA PHE A 121 -13.02 -0.52 -3.07
C PHE A 121 -11.89 0.45 -2.75
N GLU A 122 -11.63 0.64 -1.45
CA GLU A 122 -10.53 1.50 -1.01
C GLU A 122 -9.40 0.64 -0.42
N ASP A 123 -8.24 0.60 -1.07
CA ASP A 123 -7.02 0.23 -0.35
C ASP A 123 -6.57 1.43 0.48
N ALA A 124 -6.92 1.41 1.75
CA ALA A 124 -6.57 2.42 2.74
C ALA A 124 -5.41 1.98 3.64
N ALA A 125 -4.58 1.02 3.18
CA ALA A 125 -3.46 0.49 3.96
C ALA A 125 -2.47 1.58 4.40
N HIS A 126 -2.31 2.63 3.62
CA HIS A 126 -1.45 3.77 3.89
C HIS A 126 -2.18 5.00 4.43
N ALA A 127 -3.52 4.98 4.55
CA ALA A 127 -4.35 6.18 4.68
C ALA A 127 -5.11 6.28 6.01
N ILE A 128 -4.66 5.61 7.09
CA ILE A 128 -5.29 5.78 8.41
C ILE A 128 -5.14 7.23 8.86
N GLY A 129 -6.29 7.91 9.04
CA GLY A 129 -6.37 9.31 9.46
C GLY A 129 -6.30 10.33 8.31
N SER A 130 -6.10 9.89 7.06
CA SER A 130 -6.29 10.74 5.88
C SER A 130 -7.79 10.97 5.62
N HIS A 131 -8.11 12.11 5.04
CA HIS A 131 -9.50 12.54 4.76
C HIS A 131 -9.56 13.37 3.47
N VAL A 132 -10.75 13.48 2.92
CA VAL A 132 -11.12 14.40 1.84
C VAL A 132 -12.36 15.16 2.29
N ASP A 133 -12.33 16.49 2.26
CA ASP A 133 -13.41 17.36 2.72
C ASP A 133 -13.90 17.00 4.14
N GLY A 134 -12.97 16.73 5.06
CA GLY A 134 -13.25 16.33 6.45
C GLY A 134 -13.77 14.90 6.63
N ARG A 135 -14.08 14.18 5.56
CA ARG A 135 -14.58 12.80 5.59
C ARG A 135 -13.42 11.80 5.50
N PRO A 136 -13.30 10.83 6.43
CA PRO A 136 -12.18 9.89 6.47
C PRO A 136 -12.10 9.01 5.20
N ILE A 137 -10.87 8.77 4.71
CA ILE A 137 -10.61 7.70 3.75
C ILE A 137 -11.03 6.36 4.37
N GLY A 138 -11.62 5.50 3.57
CA GLY A 138 -12.24 4.24 4.00
C GLY A 138 -13.75 4.34 4.21
N THR A 139 -14.35 5.49 3.88
CA THR A 139 -15.80 5.71 3.99
C THR A 139 -16.48 6.03 2.66
N PHE A 140 -15.74 6.05 1.57
CA PHE A 140 -16.26 6.40 0.24
C PHE A 140 -16.69 5.19 -0.58
N GLY A 141 -15.97 4.07 -0.45
CA GLY A 141 -16.22 2.85 -1.23
C GLY A 141 -17.19 1.88 -0.53
N LYS A 142 -17.51 0.80 -1.24
CA LYS A 142 -18.34 -0.31 -0.73
C LYS A 142 -17.66 -1.00 0.46
N ALA A 143 -16.32 -1.14 0.38
CA ALA A 143 -15.49 -1.64 1.45
C ALA A 143 -14.10 -0.98 1.41
N ALA A 144 -13.41 -0.94 2.57
CA ALA A 144 -12.08 -0.38 2.67
C ALA A 144 -11.15 -1.25 3.53
N ALA A 145 -9.96 -1.56 2.99
CA ALA A 145 -8.95 -2.37 3.68
C ALA A 145 -7.87 -1.48 4.32
N PHE A 146 -7.64 -1.65 5.62
CA PHE A 146 -6.65 -0.89 6.40
C PHE A 146 -5.53 -1.78 6.92
N SER A 147 -4.30 -1.25 6.96
CA SER A 147 -3.13 -1.92 7.54
C SER A 147 -2.66 -1.25 8.81
N LEU A 148 -2.59 -2.01 9.90
CA LEU A 148 -1.98 -1.55 11.15
C LEU A 148 -0.45 -1.55 11.08
N SER A 149 0.16 -2.41 10.27
CA SER A 149 1.63 -2.51 10.16
C SER A 149 2.29 -1.22 9.67
N LYS A 150 1.55 -0.35 9.01
CA LYS A 150 2.06 0.90 8.43
C LYS A 150 2.05 2.06 9.44
N HIS A 151 1.06 2.14 10.32
CA HIS A 151 0.86 3.26 11.25
C HIS A 151 1.15 2.91 12.70
N VAL A 152 1.10 1.64 13.09
CA VAL A 152 1.34 1.23 14.47
C VAL A 152 2.68 0.48 14.65
N ALA A 153 3.77 1.15 14.25
CA ALA A 153 5.16 0.74 14.49
C ALA A 153 5.54 -0.67 13.98
N GLY A 154 5.04 -1.04 12.79
CA GLY A 154 5.42 -2.29 12.12
C GLY A 154 4.79 -3.55 12.74
N MET A 155 3.70 -3.40 13.49
CA MET A 155 2.87 -4.53 13.93
C MET A 155 2.06 -5.09 12.76
N ALA A 156 1.72 -6.36 12.84
CA ALA A 156 0.76 -7.01 11.93
C ALA A 156 -0.68 -6.54 12.22
N GLY A 157 -1.61 -6.95 11.39
CA GLY A 157 -3.04 -6.67 11.56
C GLY A 157 -3.61 -5.72 10.52
N GLY A 158 -4.91 -5.81 10.34
CA GLY A 158 -5.67 -4.98 9.44
C GLY A 158 -7.14 -4.94 9.82
N PHE A 159 -7.89 -4.16 9.05
CA PHE A 159 -9.35 -4.06 9.17
C PHE A 159 -9.98 -4.00 7.80
N LEU A 160 -11.17 -4.55 7.70
CA LEU A 160 -12.08 -4.32 6.60
C LEU A 160 -13.26 -3.48 7.12
N ALA A 161 -13.41 -2.26 6.62
CA ALA A 161 -14.55 -1.41 6.93
C ALA A 161 -15.65 -1.61 5.90
N VAL A 162 -16.90 -1.71 6.36
CA VAL A 162 -18.11 -1.92 5.54
C VAL A 162 -19.29 -1.12 6.09
N GLU A 163 -20.39 -1.04 5.32
CA GLU A 163 -21.50 -0.16 5.67
C GLU A 163 -22.31 -0.65 6.86
N ASP A 164 -22.60 -1.93 6.94
CA ASP A 164 -23.61 -2.47 7.84
C ASP A 164 -23.17 -3.73 8.62
N ALA A 165 -23.87 -3.99 9.72
CA ALA A 165 -23.59 -5.08 10.64
C ALA A 165 -23.89 -6.47 10.06
N ARG A 166 -24.80 -6.58 9.07
CA ARG A 166 -25.07 -7.86 8.41
C ARG A 166 -23.89 -8.27 7.54
N THR A 167 -23.45 -7.36 6.70
CA THR A 167 -22.25 -7.54 5.85
C THR A 167 -21.02 -7.84 6.72
N ARG A 168 -20.84 -7.13 7.84
CA ARG A 168 -19.75 -7.41 8.78
C ARG A 168 -19.80 -8.88 9.26
N ARG A 169 -20.96 -9.38 9.68
CA ARG A 169 -21.09 -10.79 10.14
C ARG A 169 -20.79 -11.81 9.05
N GLU A 170 -21.27 -11.57 7.83
CA GLU A 170 -20.98 -12.44 6.68
C GLU A 170 -19.46 -12.51 6.40
N LEU A 171 -18.78 -11.38 6.46
CA LEU A 171 -17.32 -11.29 6.26
C LEU A 171 -16.51 -11.86 7.44
N GLU A 172 -17.02 -11.78 8.67
CA GLU A 172 -16.43 -12.46 9.82
C GLU A 172 -16.43 -13.98 9.64
N LEU A 173 -17.51 -14.55 9.13
CA LEU A 173 -17.60 -15.98 8.83
C LEU A 173 -16.62 -16.35 7.70
N LEU A 174 -16.64 -15.63 6.59
CA LEU A 174 -15.71 -15.88 5.47
C LEU A 174 -14.24 -15.75 5.92
N ARG A 175 -13.93 -14.76 6.76
CA ARG A 175 -12.60 -14.61 7.35
C ARG A 175 -12.23 -15.85 8.19
N ASP A 176 -13.12 -16.29 9.07
CA ASP A 176 -12.83 -17.38 10.00
C ASP A 176 -12.57 -18.72 9.28
N ASP A 177 -13.21 -18.93 8.12
CA ASP A 177 -12.96 -20.08 7.23
C ASP A 177 -11.58 -20.02 6.55
N LEU A 178 -11.04 -18.81 6.33
CA LEU A 178 -9.75 -18.60 5.67
C LEU A 178 -8.57 -18.52 6.66
N LEU A 179 -8.85 -18.32 7.95
CA LEU A 179 -7.80 -18.22 8.96
C LEU A 179 -7.07 -19.53 9.16
N THR A 180 -5.74 -19.46 9.21
CA THR A 180 -4.91 -20.57 9.67
C THR A 180 -4.69 -20.50 11.18
N PRO A 181 -4.48 -21.64 11.87
CA PRO A 181 -4.18 -21.65 13.29
C PRO A 181 -2.95 -20.78 13.62
N GLY A 182 -3.07 -19.97 14.68
CA GLY A 182 -1.95 -19.15 15.15
C GLY A 182 -0.85 -20.02 15.77
N ARG A 183 0.39 -19.58 15.62
CA ARG A 183 1.57 -20.24 16.23
C ARG A 183 2.20 -19.31 17.25
N LEU A 184 2.43 -19.78 18.46
CA LEU A 184 3.01 -18.98 19.54
C LEU A 184 4.36 -18.34 19.15
N ARG A 185 5.21 -19.04 18.40
CA ARG A 185 6.47 -18.51 17.90
C ARG A 185 6.29 -17.30 16.95
N GLU A 186 5.24 -17.32 16.12
CA GLU A 186 4.91 -16.21 15.20
C GLU A 186 4.40 -15.00 15.99
N ASP A 187 3.58 -15.25 17.01
CA ASP A 187 3.10 -14.21 17.92
C ASP A 187 4.25 -13.56 18.68
N LEU A 188 5.18 -14.35 19.24
CA LEU A 188 6.37 -13.84 19.94
C LEU A 188 7.27 -13.03 18.98
N ALA A 189 7.56 -13.55 17.79
CA ALA A 189 8.35 -12.86 16.80
C ALA A 189 7.70 -11.53 16.40
N THR A 190 6.39 -11.50 16.16
CA THR A 190 5.63 -10.28 15.85
C THR A 190 5.70 -9.27 17.00
N THR A 191 5.61 -9.75 18.23
CA THR A 191 5.66 -8.95 19.45
C THR A 191 7.03 -8.31 19.69
N LEU A 192 8.12 -9.06 19.45
CA LEU A 192 9.49 -8.62 19.74
C LEU A 192 10.09 -7.74 18.63
N ARG A 193 9.65 -7.87 17.39
CA ARG A 193 10.17 -7.10 16.24
C ARG A 193 10.23 -5.58 16.44
N PRO A 194 9.17 -4.91 16.94
CA PRO A 194 9.22 -3.47 17.17
C PRO A 194 10.28 -3.07 18.19
N LEU A 195 10.50 -3.91 19.20
CA LEU A 195 11.55 -3.69 20.22
C LEU A 195 12.94 -3.81 19.61
N ALA A 196 13.17 -4.86 18.79
CA ALA A 196 14.44 -5.04 18.08
C ALA A 196 14.73 -3.86 17.12
N ARG A 197 13.74 -3.43 16.35
CA ARG A 197 13.88 -2.24 15.47
C ARG A 197 14.15 -0.95 16.26
N SER A 198 13.50 -0.78 17.41
CA SER A 198 13.76 0.38 18.28
C SER A 198 15.17 0.34 18.84
N ALA A 199 15.64 -0.81 19.31
CA ALA A 199 17.01 -0.99 19.81
C ALA A 199 18.06 -0.69 18.73
N VAL A 200 17.90 -1.21 17.51
CA VAL A 200 18.79 -0.91 16.37
C VAL A 200 18.87 0.59 16.08
N ARG A 201 17.74 1.29 16.16
CA ARG A 201 17.70 2.74 15.93
C ARG A 201 18.32 3.54 17.07
N SER A 202 18.00 3.20 18.33
CA SER A 202 18.49 3.91 19.52
C SER A 202 20.00 3.71 19.75
N LEU A 203 20.53 2.56 19.37
CA LEU A 203 21.97 2.24 19.45
C LEU A 203 22.75 2.69 18.20
N HIS A 204 22.11 3.41 17.26
CA HIS A 204 22.74 3.85 16.00
C HIS A 204 23.35 2.71 15.17
N LEU A 205 22.81 1.49 15.30
CA LEU A 205 23.27 0.28 14.61
C LEU A 205 22.67 0.10 13.22
N VAL A 206 21.97 1.10 12.69
CA VAL A 206 21.33 1.01 11.37
C VAL A 206 22.36 0.68 10.29
N ARG A 207 23.51 1.38 10.27
CA ARG A 207 24.57 1.14 9.27
C ARG A 207 25.22 -0.24 9.36
N PRO A 208 25.71 -0.71 10.53
CA PRO A 208 26.31 -2.03 10.61
C PRO A 208 25.31 -3.15 10.34
N VAL A 209 24.07 -3.02 10.80
CA VAL A 209 23.00 -4.00 10.50
C VAL A 209 22.71 -4.03 8.99
N TRP A 210 22.59 -2.86 8.35
CA TRP A 210 22.39 -2.77 6.90
C TRP A 210 23.54 -3.45 6.13
N ARG A 211 24.79 -3.12 6.42
CA ARG A 211 25.96 -3.74 5.78
C ARG A 211 26.05 -5.24 6.01
N THR A 212 25.66 -5.72 7.18
CA THR A 212 25.64 -7.14 7.48
C THR A 212 24.55 -7.85 6.68
N MET A 213 23.36 -7.26 6.57
CA MET A 213 22.27 -7.80 5.78
C MET A 213 22.62 -7.81 4.28
N GLU A 214 23.26 -6.75 3.79
CA GLU A 214 23.78 -6.65 2.42
C GLU A 214 24.80 -7.75 2.12
N ARG A 215 25.81 -7.94 3.00
CA ARG A 215 26.82 -9.01 2.86
C ARG A 215 26.26 -10.42 2.93
N LEU A 216 25.15 -10.62 3.63
CA LEU A 216 24.47 -11.90 3.76
C LEU A 216 23.43 -12.14 2.65
N GLY A 217 23.34 -11.24 1.65
CA GLY A 217 22.34 -11.33 0.60
C GLY A 217 20.89 -11.19 1.10
N LEU A 218 20.70 -10.74 2.36
CA LEU A 218 19.36 -10.57 2.97
C LEU A 218 18.69 -9.27 2.55
N LEU A 219 19.42 -8.38 1.87
CA LEU A 219 18.94 -7.16 1.23
C LEU A 219 18.71 -7.35 -0.28
N GLU A 220 18.77 -8.58 -0.78
CA GLU A 220 18.52 -8.93 -2.18
C GLU A 220 17.10 -8.55 -2.67
N ARG A 221 16.69 -7.35 -2.38
CA ARG A 221 15.78 -6.59 -3.20
C ARG A 221 16.57 -5.57 -4.01
N ASP A 222 17.50 -6.02 -4.83
CA ASP A 222 17.98 -5.23 -5.97
C ASP A 222 16.87 -5.03 -7.00
N ALA A 223 15.79 -5.83 -6.89
CA ALA A 223 14.52 -5.56 -7.53
C ALA A 223 13.51 -5.12 -6.46
N PHE A 224 12.94 -3.94 -6.58
CA PHE A 224 11.83 -3.45 -5.74
C PHE A 224 10.54 -4.26 -5.92
N ARG A 225 10.55 -5.22 -6.81
CA ARG A 225 9.47 -6.16 -7.14
C ARG A 225 9.87 -7.60 -6.81
N MET A 226 8.89 -8.43 -6.46
CA MET A 226 9.10 -9.86 -6.27
C MET A 226 9.35 -10.55 -7.61
N ASP A 227 10.06 -11.68 -7.57
CA ASP A 227 10.18 -12.54 -8.76
C ASP A 227 8.80 -13.09 -9.16
N LEU A 228 8.40 -12.80 -10.38
CA LEU A 228 7.09 -13.15 -10.92
C LEU A 228 6.90 -14.66 -11.10
N HIS A 229 7.96 -15.39 -11.48
CA HIS A 229 7.88 -16.81 -11.83
C HIS A 229 6.70 -17.14 -12.75
N ALA A 230 6.67 -16.56 -13.96
CA ALA A 230 5.53 -16.60 -14.86
C ALA A 230 4.89 -18.00 -15.05
N PRO A 231 5.65 -19.13 -15.25
CA PRO A 231 5.04 -20.45 -15.38
C PRO A 231 4.25 -20.90 -14.14
N ARG A 232 4.73 -20.54 -12.94
CA ARG A 232 4.02 -20.85 -11.68
C ARG A 232 2.81 -19.94 -11.49
N LEU A 233 2.93 -18.68 -11.85
CA LEU A 233 1.82 -17.73 -11.76
C LEU A 233 0.69 -18.14 -12.70
N THR A 234 0.99 -18.57 -13.92
CA THR A 234 0.02 -19.12 -14.88
C THR A 234 -0.66 -20.39 -14.34
N ALA A 235 0.10 -21.27 -13.67
CA ALA A 235 -0.51 -22.44 -13.00
C ALA A 235 -1.47 -22.00 -11.87
N SER A 236 -1.03 -21.07 -11.02
CA SER A 236 -1.86 -20.54 -9.92
C SER A 236 -3.13 -19.84 -10.42
N ALA A 237 -3.06 -19.18 -11.59
CA ALA A 237 -4.22 -18.51 -12.20
C ALA A 237 -5.35 -19.51 -12.58
N ARG A 238 -5.00 -20.77 -12.91
CA ARG A 238 -5.98 -21.83 -13.19
C ARG A 238 -6.68 -22.34 -11.94
N GLU A 239 -6.06 -22.18 -10.77
CA GLU A 239 -6.61 -22.57 -9.47
C GLU A 239 -7.40 -21.42 -8.79
N ALA A 240 -7.34 -20.21 -9.34
CA ALA A 240 -8.02 -19.05 -8.78
C ALA A 240 -9.56 -19.20 -8.88
N PRO A 241 -10.31 -18.78 -7.86
CA PRO A 241 -9.88 -18.02 -6.68
C PRO A 241 -9.27 -18.88 -5.56
N SER A 242 -8.01 -18.63 -5.19
CA SER A 242 -7.29 -19.40 -4.16
C SER A 242 -6.14 -18.61 -3.54
N LEU A 243 -6.20 -18.32 -2.24
CA LEU A 243 -5.06 -17.74 -1.53
C LEU A 243 -3.89 -18.75 -1.39
N THR A 244 -4.19 -20.02 -1.36
CA THR A 244 -3.17 -21.07 -1.21
C THR A 244 -2.30 -21.20 -2.45
N ALA A 245 -2.90 -21.13 -3.65
CA ALA A 245 -2.17 -21.12 -4.91
C ALA A 245 -1.23 -19.92 -5.05
N TYR A 246 -1.57 -18.80 -4.40
CA TYR A 246 -0.80 -17.56 -4.42
C TYR A 246 0.04 -17.32 -3.16
N GLU A 247 0.15 -18.29 -2.25
CA GLU A 247 0.86 -18.15 -0.95
C GLU A 247 2.26 -17.56 -1.11
N ARG A 248 3.01 -17.94 -2.16
CA ARG A 248 4.36 -17.46 -2.45
C ARG A 248 4.44 -15.94 -2.59
N TRP A 249 3.47 -15.32 -3.25
CA TRP A 249 3.46 -13.89 -3.56
C TRP A 249 2.67 -13.07 -2.55
N VAL A 250 1.70 -13.68 -1.86
CA VAL A 250 0.89 -12.98 -0.86
C VAL A 250 1.54 -13.01 0.52
N ARG A 251 2.37 -14.03 0.82
CA ARG A 251 3.11 -14.14 2.08
C ARG A 251 4.51 -13.52 1.98
N VAL A 252 4.59 -12.21 2.11
CA VAL A 252 5.86 -11.45 2.01
C VAL A 252 6.55 -11.23 3.36
N ASP A 253 5.91 -11.53 4.46
CA ASP A 253 6.42 -11.31 5.82
C ASP A 253 6.65 -12.64 6.54
N LEU A 254 7.47 -12.61 7.60
CA LEU A 254 7.70 -13.76 8.46
C LEU A 254 6.47 -14.19 9.28
N HIS A 255 5.47 -13.32 9.41
CA HIS A 255 4.19 -13.68 10.02
C HIS A 255 3.17 -14.02 8.94
N GLY A 256 2.39 -15.06 9.19
CA GLY A 256 1.35 -15.47 8.27
C GLY A 256 0.28 -14.38 8.12
N TYR A 257 0.06 -13.90 6.88
CA TYR A 257 -0.93 -12.85 6.59
C TYR A 257 -2.38 -13.28 6.91
N ARG A 258 -2.62 -14.57 7.10
CA ARG A 258 -3.90 -15.17 7.51
C ARG A 258 -3.80 -16.01 8.78
N SER A 259 -2.67 -15.97 9.51
CA SER A 259 -2.54 -16.65 10.79
C SER A 259 -3.34 -15.93 11.87
N ARG A 260 -4.13 -16.68 12.65
CA ARG A 260 -4.91 -16.14 13.76
C ARG A 260 -3.97 -15.59 14.84
N HIS A 261 -4.02 -14.29 15.10
CA HIS A 261 -3.21 -13.66 16.14
C HIS A 261 -3.65 -14.08 17.54
N GLY A 262 -2.70 -14.45 18.38
CA GLY A 262 -2.94 -14.77 19.79
C GLY A 262 -3.26 -13.53 20.63
N SER A 263 -3.46 -13.77 21.93
CA SER A 263 -3.80 -12.71 22.89
C SER A 263 -2.69 -11.66 23.05
N LEU A 264 -1.42 -12.06 22.95
CA LEU A 264 -0.25 -11.17 23.08
C LEU A 264 -0.25 -10.11 21.96
N VAL A 265 -0.33 -10.53 20.71
CA VAL A 265 -0.37 -9.61 19.56
C VAL A 265 -1.57 -8.68 19.64
N ARG A 266 -2.77 -9.23 19.92
CA ARG A 266 -3.98 -8.41 20.05
C ARG A 266 -3.92 -7.41 21.21
N GLY A 267 -3.32 -7.82 22.35
CA GLY A 267 -3.09 -6.95 23.50
C GLY A 267 -2.17 -5.78 23.14
N GLN A 268 -1.04 -6.06 22.50
CA GLN A 268 -0.12 -5.00 22.04
C GLN A 268 -0.75 -4.08 21.00
N LEU A 269 -1.51 -4.63 20.04
CA LEU A 269 -2.23 -3.81 19.05
C LEU A 269 -3.18 -2.83 19.75
N LYS A 270 -3.92 -3.28 20.77
CA LYS A 270 -4.80 -2.41 21.54
C LYS A 270 -4.03 -1.25 22.18
N LEU A 271 -2.89 -1.53 22.83
CA LEU A 271 -2.06 -0.50 23.46
C LEU A 271 -1.51 0.51 22.44
N ARG A 272 -1.07 0.03 21.28
CA ARG A 272 -0.55 0.90 20.22
C ARG A 272 -1.63 1.72 19.53
N MET A 273 -2.80 1.13 19.31
CA MET A 273 -3.95 1.87 18.80
C MET A 273 -4.41 2.99 19.73
N ALA A 274 -4.22 2.84 21.03
CA ALA A 274 -4.48 3.93 21.98
C ALA A 274 -3.56 5.15 21.79
N ARG A 275 -2.37 4.97 21.23
CA ARG A 275 -1.40 6.04 20.91
C ARG A 275 -1.42 6.47 19.45
N LEU A 276 -2.35 5.95 18.65
CA LEU A 276 -2.39 6.20 17.22
C LEU A 276 -2.51 7.71 16.89
N ASP A 277 -3.29 8.47 17.65
CA ASP A 277 -3.48 9.89 17.40
C ASP A 277 -2.21 10.71 17.62
N GLU A 278 -1.38 10.34 18.60
CA GLU A 278 -0.06 10.94 18.82
C GLU A 278 0.87 10.65 17.62
N ASP A 279 0.85 9.39 17.12
CA ASP A 279 1.64 9.01 15.95
C ASP A 279 1.19 9.75 14.68
N LEU A 280 -0.12 9.89 14.49
CA LEU A 280 -0.69 10.65 13.38
C LEU A 280 -0.34 12.16 13.48
N ALA A 281 -0.38 12.74 14.67
CA ALA A 281 0.02 14.14 14.89
C ALA A 281 1.50 14.36 14.55
N ARG A 282 2.39 13.45 14.96
CA ARG A 282 3.82 13.51 14.61
C ARG A 282 4.04 13.40 13.09
N ARG A 283 3.25 12.56 12.40
CA ARG A 283 3.32 12.45 10.94
C ARG A 283 2.87 13.74 10.27
N ARG A 284 1.77 14.37 10.72
CA ARG A 284 1.32 15.67 10.19
C ARG A 284 2.41 16.74 10.28
N ALA A 285 3.07 16.85 11.43
CA ALA A 285 4.19 17.79 11.59
C ALA A 285 5.33 17.53 10.61
N GLY A 286 5.65 16.26 10.36
CA GLY A 286 6.66 15.90 9.35
C GLY A 286 6.22 16.17 7.92
N VAL A 287 4.94 15.95 7.61
CA VAL A 287 4.36 16.27 6.30
C VAL A 287 4.43 17.77 6.04
N THR A 288 4.05 18.60 7.02
CA THR A 288 4.17 20.07 6.90
C THR A 288 5.59 20.49 6.54
N LEU A 289 6.59 19.92 7.21
CA LEU A 289 7.99 20.24 6.92
C LEU A 289 8.39 19.82 5.50
N LEU A 290 8.03 18.61 5.07
CA LEU A 290 8.42 18.07 3.76
C LEU A 290 7.64 18.73 2.62
N ALA A 291 6.36 19.06 2.81
CA ALA A 291 5.54 19.76 1.82
C ALA A 291 6.06 21.18 1.52
N GLY A 292 6.72 21.82 2.49
CA GLY A 292 7.37 23.12 2.31
C GLY A 292 8.72 23.08 1.56
N THR A 293 9.14 21.89 1.06
CA THR A 293 10.44 21.75 0.34
C THR A 293 10.24 21.79 -1.19
N PRO A 294 11.29 22.11 -1.96
CA PRO A 294 11.22 22.11 -3.42
C PRO A 294 10.89 20.73 -4.00
N TRP A 295 11.23 19.65 -3.30
CA TRP A 295 11.00 18.27 -3.75
C TRP A 295 9.55 17.79 -3.60
N ALA A 296 8.71 18.51 -2.86
CA ALA A 296 7.27 18.18 -2.78
C ALA A 296 6.56 18.52 -4.10
N SER A 297 5.66 17.66 -4.55
CA SER A 297 4.86 17.95 -5.74
C SER A 297 3.91 19.15 -5.50
N PRO A 298 3.56 19.93 -6.54
CA PRO A 298 2.54 20.97 -6.43
C PRO A 298 1.23 20.44 -5.84
N ALA A 299 0.76 19.28 -6.32
CA ALA A 299 -0.47 18.64 -5.83
C ALA A 299 -0.43 18.36 -4.31
N LEU A 300 0.73 17.95 -3.77
CA LEU A 300 0.88 17.75 -2.32
C LEU A 300 0.85 19.07 -1.56
N ARG A 301 1.51 20.12 -2.09
CA ARG A 301 1.50 21.46 -1.47
C ARG A 301 0.10 22.05 -1.43
N ASP A 302 -0.62 22.00 -2.57
CA ASP A 302 -1.98 22.53 -2.70
C ASP A 302 -2.95 21.79 -1.75
N ARG A 303 -2.86 20.48 -1.72
CA ARG A 303 -3.65 19.67 -0.79
C ARG A 303 -3.34 19.99 0.67
N THR A 304 -2.06 20.15 1.01
CA THR A 304 -1.65 20.51 2.38
C THR A 304 -2.14 21.90 2.77
N ALA A 305 -2.19 22.83 1.83
CA ALA A 305 -2.73 24.18 2.04
C ALA A 305 -4.26 24.17 2.19
N HIS A 306 -4.97 23.31 1.45
CA HIS A 306 -6.44 23.26 1.45
C HIS A 306 -6.99 22.43 2.63
N ASP A 307 -6.55 21.18 2.77
CA ASP A 307 -7.07 20.20 3.74
C ASP A 307 -6.29 20.19 5.07
N GLY A 308 -5.21 20.97 5.14
CA GLY A 308 -4.21 20.84 6.18
C GLY A 308 -3.29 19.62 5.97
N PRO A 309 -2.27 19.46 6.83
CA PRO A 309 -1.33 18.36 6.69
C PRO A 309 -1.98 17.01 7.04
N LEU A 310 -2.08 16.11 6.06
CA LEU A 310 -2.55 14.74 6.26
C LEU A 310 -1.45 13.90 6.95
N PRO A 311 -1.82 12.88 7.75
CA PRO A 311 -0.85 12.02 8.43
C PRO A 311 -0.30 10.93 7.51
N LEU A 312 0.35 11.31 6.40
CA LEU A 312 0.81 10.40 5.36
C LEU A 312 1.72 9.31 5.91
N PHE A 313 1.60 8.10 5.38
CA PHE A 313 2.53 7.02 5.67
C PHE A 313 3.92 7.31 5.10
N ARG A 314 3.98 7.83 3.88
CA ARG A 314 5.18 8.36 3.22
C ARG A 314 4.82 9.67 2.50
N VAL A 315 5.79 10.52 2.33
CA VAL A 315 5.67 11.74 1.52
C VAL A 315 6.37 11.48 0.20
N PRO A 316 5.66 11.51 -0.94
CA PRO A 316 6.29 11.37 -2.25
C PRO A 316 7.09 12.63 -2.56
N LEU A 317 8.41 12.55 -2.48
CA LEU A 317 9.32 13.60 -2.91
C LEU A 317 9.82 13.27 -4.31
N LEU A 318 9.76 14.25 -5.21
CA LEU A 318 10.16 14.10 -6.60
C LEU A 318 11.63 14.54 -6.76
N VAL A 319 12.50 13.61 -7.14
CA VAL A 319 13.95 13.81 -7.23
C VAL A 319 14.50 13.29 -8.56
N HIS A 320 15.49 13.98 -9.11
CA HIS A 320 16.01 13.68 -10.44
C HIS A 320 16.71 12.32 -10.50
N ASP A 321 17.58 12.02 -9.56
CA ASP A 321 18.41 10.80 -9.53
C ASP A 321 18.11 10.00 -8.26
N ARG A 322 16.90 9.40 -8.23
CA ARG A 322 16.39 8.70 -7.05
C ARG A 322 17.27 7.53 -6.63
N ASP A 323 17.69 6.68 -7.56
CA ASP A 323 18.37 5.43 -7.22
C ASP A 323 19.75 5.68 -6.63
N ALA A 324 20.53 6.58 -7.24
CA ALA A 324 21.81 7.02 -6.65
C ALA A 324 21.60 7.73 -5.31
N LEU A 325 20.52 8.52 -5.17
CA LEU A 325 20.20 9.19 -3.90
C LEU A 325 19.88 8.19 -2.79
N VAL A 326 19.11 7.16 -3.05
CA VAL A 326 18.78 6.10 -2.06
C VAL A 326 20.06 5.51 -1.46
N GLN A 327 21.06 5.21 -2.29
CA GLN A 327 22.37 4.69 -1.83
C GLN A 327 23.11 5.71 -0.95
N ARG A 328 23.08 6.99 -1.32
CA ARG A 328 23.72 8.06 -0.54
C ARG A 328 23.05 8.30 0.80
N LEU A 329 21.72 8.20 0.86
CA LEU A 329 20.91 8.46 2.08
C LEU A 329 21.20 7.50 3.22
N VAL A 330 21.66 6.28 2.95
CA VAL A 330 22.10 5.32 3.98
C VAL A 330 23.22 5.92 4.85
N ARG A 331 24.09 6.79 4.29
CA ARG A 331 25.15 7.48 5.04
C ARG A 331 24.61 8.49 6.07
N HIS A 332 23.36 8.89 5.90
CA HIS A 332 22.64 9.81 6.79
C HIS A 332 21.61 9.08 7.69
N ASP A 333 21.71 7.75 7.81
CA ASP A 333 20.77 6.90 8.54
C ASP A 333 19.31 7.04 8.06
N VAL A 334 19.14 7.33 6.76
CA VAL A 334 17.86 7.37 6.08
C VAL A 334 17.77 6.17 5.14
N VAL A 335 16.83 5.27 5.43
CA VAL A 335 16.53 4.11 4.59
C VAL A 335 15.17 4.32 3.95
N CYS A 336 15.13 4.27 2.63
CA CYS A 336 13.90 4.36 1.86
C CYS A 336 13.38 2.95 1.55
N GLY A 337 12.06 2.82 1.54
CA GLY A 337 11.35 1.60 1.15
C GLY A 337 10.02 1.97 0.52
N TYR A 338 9.31 0.97 0.02
CA TYR A 338 8.02 1.16 -0.67
C TYR A 338 8.14 1.92 -2.00
N ILE A 339 9.21 1.65 -2.73
CA ILE A 339 9.43 2.12 -4.10
C ILE A 339 8.73 1.13 -5.04
N TYR A 340 7.81 1.65 -5.86
CA TYR A 340 6.98 0.85 -6.74
C TYR A 340 7.43 0.99 -8.20
N ASP A 341 8.68 0.61 -8.46
CA ASP A 341 9.34 0.68 -9.75
C ASP A 341 9.86 -0.73 -10.15
N PRO A 342 9.63 -1.19 -11.39
CA PRO A 342 8.77 -0.58 -12.42
C PRO A 342 7.28 -0.61 -12.07
N PRO A 343 6.40 0.16 -12.76
CA PRO A 343 4.95 0.03 -12.63
C PRO A 343 4.45 -1.39 -12.91
N LEU A 344 3.25 -1.74 -12.42
CA LEU A 344 2.73 -3.12 -12.49
C LEU A 344 2.53 -3.64 -13.91
N ASP A 345 2.19 -2.79 -14.86
CA ASP A 345 2.06 -3.16 -16.27
C ASP A 345 3.40 -3.54 -16.92
N ASP A 346 4.48 -2.84 -16.56
CA ASP A 346 5.84 -3.19 -17.00
C ASP A 346 6.39 -4.42 -16.25
N TYR A 347 6.00 -4.59 -14.98
CA TYR A 347 6.44 -5.70 -14.14
C TYR A 347 5.78 -7.02 -14.49
N ALA A 348 4.45 -7.04 -14.59
CA ALA A 348 3.69 -8.28 -14.72
C ALA A 348 3.48 -8.71 -16.19
N GLY A 349 3.49 -7.75 -17.11
CA GLY A 349 3.21 -7.97 -18.53
C GLY A 349 1.75 -8.24 -18.85
N ALA A 350 1.38 -8.15 -20.12
CA ALA A 350 0.02 -8.22 -20.62
C ALA A 350 -0.68 -9.58 -20.38
N GLU A 351 0.07 -10.62 -20.04
CA GLU A 351 -0.48 -11.94 -19.70
C GLU A 351 -1.30 -11.87 -18.39
N PHE A 352 -0.85 -11.10 -17.40
CA PHE A 352 -1.43 -11.07 -16.07
C PHE A 352 -2.19 -9.77 -15.79
N VAL A 353 -1.89 -8.69 -16.48
CA VAL A 353 -2.56 -7.40 -16.31
C VAL A 353 -2.95 -6.84 -17.69
N GLU A 354 -4.06 -6.12 -17.72
CA GLU A 354 -4.39 -5.30 -18.88
C GLU A 354 -3.66 -3.96 -18.71
N PRO A 355 -2.74 -3.60 -19.63
CA PRO A 355 -1.89 -2.42 -19.44
C PRO A 355 -2.67 -1.12 -19.51
N SER A 356 -2.13 -0.08 -18.87
CA SER A 356 -2.66 1.27 -18.94
C SER A 356 -2.62 1.79 -20.39
N PRO A 357 -3.66 2.48 -20.84
CA PRO A 357 -3.66 3.15 -22.15
C PRO A 357 -2.65 4.32 -22.22
N ASP A 358 -2.23 4.86 -21.08
CA ASP A 358 -1.18 5.86 -20.96
C ASP A 358 -0.23 5.50 -19.79
N PRO A 359 0.83 4.71 -20.03
CA PRO A 359 1.76 4.27 -18.99
C PRO A 359 2.86 5.30 -18.67
N ALA A 360 3.03 6.35 -19.48
CA ALA A 360 4.15 7.29 -19.32
C ALA A 360 4.14 8.05 -17.98
N PRO A 361 3.01 8.56 -17.46
CA PRO A 361 2.97 9.19 -16.14
C PRO A 361 3.35 8.24 -15.00
N ALA A 362 2.92 6.96 -15.07
CA ALA A 362 3.26 5.96 -14.07
C ALA A 362 4.76 5.64 -14.05
N ARG A 363 5.37 5.45 -15.21
CA ARG A 363 6.81 5.23 -15.37
C ARG A 363 7.62 6.40 -14.82
N TRP A 364 7.22 7.63 -15.20
CA TRP A 364 7.90 8.82 -14.71
C TRP A 364 7.80 8.96 -13.20
N PHE A 365 6.59 8.83 -12.63
CA PHE A 365 6.37 8.94 -11.19
C PHE A 365 7.15 7.85 -10.43
N ALA A 366 7.10 6.60 -10.89
CA ALA A 366 7.82 5.49 -10.27
C ALA A 366 9.34 5.73 -10.25
N ALA A 367 9.91 6.23 -11.36
CA ALA A 367 11.35 6.49 -11.50
C ALA A 367 11.86 7.65 -10.63
N HIS A 368 11.02 8.67 -10.38
CA HIS A 368 11.45 9.91 -9.72
C HIS A 368 10.95 10.05 -8.29
N THR A 369 10.04 9.20 -7.82
CA THR A 369 9.48 9.32 -6.47
C THR A 369 10.36 8.66 -5.43
N LEU A 370 10.76 9.44 -4.42
CA LEU A 370 11.39 8.96 -3.19
C LEU A 370 10.37 9.02 -2.05
N PRO A 371 9.93 7.86 -1.51
CA PRO A 371 8.92 7.81 -0.44
C PRO A 371 9.54 8.14 0.93
N ALA A 372 9.53 9.40 1.30
CA ALA A 372 10.12 9.92 2.53
C ALA A 372 9.27 9.60 3.77
N ASP A 373 9.89 9.11 4.86
CA ASP A 373 9.19 8.91 6.14
C ASP A 373 9.01 10.26 6.85
N PRO A 374 7.77 10.76 7.05
CA PRO A 374 7.54 12.03 7.72
C PRO A 374 8.07 12.05 9.16
N LEU A 375 8.20 10.91 9.83
CA LEU A 375 8.82 10.82 11.15
C LEU A 375 10.34 11.11 11.14
N LEU A 376 10.97 11.11 9.96
CA LEU A 376 12.39 11.44 9.75
C LEU A 376 12.56 12.76 8.98
N ALA A 377 11.52 13.58 8.85
CA ALA A 377 11.48 14.76 7.98
C ALA A 377 12.70 15.69 8.15
N ARG A 378 13.05 16.09 9.37
CA ARG A 378 14.22 16.96 9.64
C ARG A 378 15.54 16.34 9.17
N ARG A 379 15.71 15.03 9.36
CA ARG A 379 16.90 14.29 8.94
C ARG A 379 16.99 14.22 7.42
N ILE A 380 15.85 13.95 6.76
CA ILE A 380 15.75 13.88 5.30
C ILE A 380 16.09 15.24 4.69
N VAL A 381 15.49 16.34 5.16
CA VAL A 381 15.78 17.69 4.68
C VAL A 381 17.28 18.02 4.85
N GLY A 382 17.85 17.74 6.03
CA GLY A 382 19.28 17.95 6.27
C GLY A 382 20.19 17.11 5.36
N ALA A 383 19.82 15.86 5.08
CA ALA A 383 20.55 15.00 4.15
C ALA A 383 20.43 15.52 2.72
N PHE A 384 19.25 15.88 2.25
CA PHE A 384 19.03 16.41 0.90
C PHE A 384 19.79 17.70 0.65
N THR A 385 19.82 18.60 1.63
CA THR A 385 20.62 19.84 1.55
C THR A 385 22.11 19.54 1.43
N LYS A 386 22.65 18.61 2.23
CA LYS A 386 24.06 18.20 2.16
C LYS A 386 24.43 17.53 0.85
N GLU A 387 23.57 16.67 0.33
CA GLU A 387 23.75 15.95 -0.92
C GLU A 387 23.40 16.80 -2.16
N ARG A 388 22.96 18.05 -1.98
CA ARG A 388 22.55 18.98 -3.05
C ARG A 388 21.57 18.35 -4.03
N VAL A 389 20.52 17.72 -3.48
CA VAL A 389 19.54 16.97 -4.26
C VAL A 389 18.77 17.91 -5.20
N ALA A 390 18.77 17.59 -6.49
CA ALA A 390 17.93 18.25 -7.47
C ALA A 390 16.52 17.70 -7.43
N ASP A 391 15.51 18.57 -7.49
CA ASP A 391 14.12 18.21 -7.69
C ASP A 391 13.86 17.75 -9.13
N ALA A 392 12.85 16.93 -9.31
CA ALA A 392 12.38 16.49 -10.62
C ALA A 392 11.04 17.16 -10.94
N HIS A 393 10.89 17.59 -12.18
CA HIS A 393 9.67 18.20 -12.66
C HIS A 393 9.17 17.51 -13.95
N PRO A 394 7.89 17.12 -14.05
CA PRO A 394 7.37 16.37 -15.20
C PRO A 394 7.32 17.15 -16.52
N SER A 395 7.53 18.47 -16.53
CA SER A 395 7.72 19.22 -17.79
C SER A 395 8.91 18.75 -18.63
N LEU A 396 9.74 17.88 -18.05
CA LEU A 396 10.85 17.18 -18.73
C LEU A 396 10.43 15.81 -19.29
N LEU A 397 9.13 15.50 -19.36
CA LEU A 397 8.63 14.31 -20.06
C LEU A 397 8.97 14.40 -21.55
N ARG A 398 10.22 14.05 -21.88
CA ARG A 398 10.56 13.59 -23.23
C ARG A 398 9.93 12.20 -23.38
N PRO A 399 9.42 11.85 -24.58
CA PRO A 399 9.02 10.47 -24.82
C PRO A 399 10.20 9.56 -24.41
N VAL A 400 9.95 8.69 -23.43
CA VAL A 400 10.93 7.69 -23.02
C VAL A 400 11.12 6.81 -24.26
N PRO A 401 12.36 6.63 -24.79
CA PRO A 401 12.60 5.66 -25.86
C PRO A 401 12.03 4.32 -25.42
N ASP A 402 11.40 3.59 -26.34
CA ASP A 402 10.91 2.23 -26.12
C ASP A 402 11.99 1.41 -25.38
N VAL A 403 11.79 1.21 -24.10
CA VAL A 403 12.66 0.33 -23.33
C VAL A 403 12.22 -1.06 -23.70
N THR A 404 12.98 -1.69 -24.59
CA THR A 404 12.88 -3.13 -24.84
C THR A 404 12.88 -3.84 -23.49
N PRO A 405 11.87 -4.64 -23.18
CA PRO A 405 11.81 -5.33 -21.88
C PRO A 405 13.11 -6.13 -21.70
N PRO A 406 13.67 -6.16 -20.49
CA PRO A 406 14.87 -6.93 -20.22
C PRO A 406 14.62 -8.36 -20.66
N ARG A 407 15.47 -8.88 -21.56
CA ARG A 407 15.43 -10.28 -21.98
C ARG A 407 15.44 -11.14 -20.74
N LEU A 408 14.40 -11.95 -20.59
CA LEU A 408 14.34 -13.00 -19.58
C LEU A 408 15.61 -13.85 -19.74
N LEU A 409 16.58 -13.67 -18.86
CA LEU A 409 17.70 -14.58 -18.72
C LEU A 409 17.16 -15.88 -18.13
N GLY A 410 17.07 -16.91 -18.96
CA GLY A 410 16.65 -18.22 -18.49
C GLY A 410 16.20 -19.13 -19.62
N GLN A 411 17.11 -19.61 -20.44
CA GLN A 411 17.04 -20.98 -20.99
C GLN A 411 17.84 -21.90 -20.09
#